data_e02a2754ff102d43d24c6d0062f395ef
#
_entry.id   e02a2754ff102d43d24c6d0062f395ef
#
_cell.length_a   1.000
_cell.length_b   1.000
_cell.length_c   1.000
_cell.angle_alpha   90.00
_cell.angle_beta   90.00
_cell.angle_gamma   90.00
#
_symmetry.space_group_name_H-M   'P 1'
#
loop_
_entity.id
_entity.type
_entity.pdbx_description
1 polymer ?
#
loop_
_entity_poly.entity_id
_entity_poly.type
_entity_poly.pdbx_seq_one_letter_code
_entity_poly.pdbx_strand_id
1 'polypeptide(L)'
;MVKGYKVFRPDWTCGPTGHNPKQYTCPGKFEEEGELDVCGRGMHFCQVAADCFNYYRFNSENKVAEVIAYGEVLTEGDKSCTDKLEIVREIPWDEVLRIVNLGKNCTGRCNTGNRNTGDWNTGNWNTGNWNTGNRNTGNRNTGNRNTGNRNTGDWNTGDRNTGDCNTGNRNTGDCNTGNCNTGNRNTGDCNTGNRNTGDWNKSSFNTGCFNTEEQKIMLFNKPSDMTYREWMNSDARYLLNRIPKNVVELVYEEDMTDEEKLANPTYETTGGYLKVLDESECGQLWWDGLPDRQKNIIKAIPNFDANIFQQCTGIEVR
;
A
#
# COMPACT_ATOMS: atom_id res chain seq x y z
N MET A 1 11.98 21.89 -41.57
CA MET A 1 11.26 20.64 -41.50
C MET A 1 11.09 20.26 -40.05
N VAL A 2 9.86 20.02 -39.60
CA VAL A 2 9.54 19.61 -38.23
C VAL A 2 8.91 18.20 -38.26
N LYS A 3 9.47 17.29 -37.51
CA LYS A 3 8.92 15.93 -37.33
C LYS A 3 7.86 15.92 -36.23
N GLY A 4 6.87 15.06 -36.42
CA GLY A 4 5.83 14.89 -35.41
C GLY A 4 4.94 13.68 -35.66
N TYR A 5 3.80 13.69 -35.01
CA TYR A 5 2.83 12.62 -35.02
C TYR A 5 1.44 13.19 -35.30
N LYS A 6 0.61 12.39 -35.96
CA LYS A 6 -0.77 12.76 -36.22
C LYS A 6 -1.67 11.55 -36.06
N VAL A 7 -2.83 11.75 -35.45
CA VAL A 7 -3.87 10.74 -35.30
C VAL A 7 -5.01 11.01 -36.28
N PHE A 8 -5.55 9.95 -36.83
CA PHE A 8 -6.67 9.95 -37.75
C PHE A 8 -7.74 8.98 -37.27
N ARG A 9 -8.94 9.13 -37.77
CA ARG A 9 -9.99 8.12 -37.64
C ARG A 9 -9.60 6.84 -38.41
N PRO A 10 -10.30 5.71 -38.19
CA PRO A 10 -9.98 4.43 -38.85
C PRO A 10 -9.95 4.52 -40.39
N ASP A 11 -10.69 5.43 -40.97
CA ASP A 11 -10.82 5.70 -42.41
C ASP A 11 -9.79 6.70 -42.96
N TRP A 12 -8.79 7.08 -42.19
CA TRP A 12 -7.79 8.12 -42.51
C TRP A 12 -8.40 9.52 -42.66
N THR A 13 -9.52 9.80 -42.07
CA THR A 13 -10.08 11.15 -42.02
C THR A 13 -9.67 11.92 -40.78
N CYS A 14 -9.64 13.24 -40.90
CA CYS A 14 -9.33 14.16 -39.79
C CYS A 14 -10.21 15.41 -39.88
N GLY A 15 -10.67 15.93 -38.77
CA GLY A 15 -11.47 17.15 -38.69
C GLY A 15 -12.57 17.08 -37.62
N PRO A 16 -13.22 18.22 -37.31
CA PRO A 16 -14.30 18.28 -36.34
C PRO A 16 -15.49 17.36 -36.75
N THR A 17 -16.17 16.82 -35.75
CA THR A 17 -17.41 16.09 -35.99
C THR A 17 -18.51 17.01 -36.58
N GLY A 18 -19.09 16.63 -37.70
CA GLY A 18 -20.20 17.40 -38.33
C GLY A 18 -19.78 18.34 -39.47
N HIS A 19 -18.48 18.45 -39.78
CA HIS A 19 -17.98 19.11 -40.97
C HIS A 19 -17.38 18.08 -41.93
N ASN A 20 -17.23 18.41 -43.22
CA ASN A 20 -16.58 17.52 -44.19
C ASN A 20 -15.15 17.22 -43.74
N PRO A 21 -14.87 16.01 -43.29
CA PRO A 21 -13.54 15.68 -42.80
C PRO A 21 -12.57 15.63 -43.97
N LYS A 22 -11.35 16.13 -43.77
CA LYS A 22 -10.28 15.99 -44.75
C LYS A 22 -9.83 14.54 -44.85
N GLN A 23 -9.77 14.03 -46.08
CA GLN A 23 -9.27 12.67 -46.36
C GLN A 23 -7.76 12.70 -46.58
N TYR A 24 -7.08 11.74 -45.99
CA TYR A 24 -5.63 11.53 -46.12
C TYR A 24 -5.30 10.14 -46.65
N THR A 25 -4.09 9.96 -47.13
CA THR A 25 -3.49 8.66 -47.49
C THR A 25 -2.16 8.48 -46.79
N CYS A 26 -1.77 7.26 -46.53
CA CYS A 26 -0.48 6.95 -45.93
C CYS A 26 0.25 5.89 -46.78
N PRO A 27 1.45 6.23 -47.32
CA PRO A 27 2.10 7.54 -47.29
C PRO A 27 1.38 8.56 -48.17
N GLY A 28 1.68 9.88 -47.96
CA GLY A 28 1.11 10.93 -48.78
C GLY A 28 1.64 12.31 -48.44
N LYS A 29 1.54 13.23 -49.43
CA LYS A 29 1.91 14.65 -49.27
C LYS A 29 0.67 15.50 -49.48
N PHE A 30 0.53 16.50 -48.63
CA PHE A 30 -0.65 17.37 -48.59
C PHE A 30 -0.21 18.83 -48.44
N GLU A 31 -0.91 19.71 -49.12
CA GLU A 31 -0.70 21.15 -49.04
C GLU A 31 -2.04 21.84 -48.83
N GLU A 32 -2.02 22.97 -48.13
CA GLU A 32 -3.16 23.88 -47.92
C GLU A 32 -2.71 25.32 -48.13
N GLU A 33 -3.53 26.10 -48.86
CA GLU A 33 -3.28 27.50 -49.08
C GLU A 33 -3.96 28.36 -48.01
N GLY A 34 -3.33 29.44 -47.58
CA GLY A 34 -3.86 30.49 -46.69
C GLY A 34 -3.12 30.60 -45.37
N GLU A 35 -3.47 31.61 -44.59
CA GLU A 35 -2.84 31.91 -43.30
C GLU A 35 -3.09 30.81 -42.28
N LEU A 36 -2.03 30.40 -41.56
CA LEU A 36 -2.13 29.33 -40.55
C LEU A 36 -2.79 29.84 -39.26
N ASP A 37 -3.62 29.00 -38.66
CA ASP A 37 -4.26 29.20 -37.35
C ASP A 37 -4.33 27.89 -36.59
N VAL A 38 -3.70 27.82 -35.44
CA VAL A 38 -3.63 26.58 -34.61
C VAL A 38 -5.00 26.11 -34.16
N CYS A 39 -6.00 26.98 -34.09
CA CYS A 39 -7.37 26.62 -33.74
C CYS A 39 -8.31 26.50 -34.96
N GLY A 40 -7.87 26.86 -36.13
CA GLY A 40 -8.68 26.95 -37.35
C GLY A 40 -8.04 26.25 -38.53
N ARG A 41 -7.15 26.93 -39.23
CA ARG A 41 -6.66 26.52 -40.55
C ARG A 41 -5.26 25.94 -40.50
N GLY A 42 -5.05 24.88 -41.26
CA GLY A 42 -3.78 24.17 -41.38
C GLY A 42 -3.88 22.69 -40.99
N MET A 43 -2.91 21.93 -41.40
CA MET A 43 -2.83 20.52 -41.07
C MET A 43 -2.17 20.34 -39.69
N HIS A 44 -2.99 20.00 -38.69
CA HIS A 44 -2.57 19.89 -37.30
C HIS A 44 -1.82 18.59 -37.00
N PHE A 45 -0.79 18.67 -36.17
CA PHE A 45 0.00 17.56 -35.68
C PHE A 45 0.58 17.89 -34.28
N CYS A 46 1.15 16.92 -33.59
CA CYS A 46 1.88 17.15 -32.35
C CYS A 46 3.34 16.69 -32.51
N GLN A 47 4.26 17.38 -31.86
CA GLN A 47 5.67 16.99 -31.88
C GLN A 47 5.96 15.81 -30.95
N VAL A 48 5.12 15.63 -29.95
CA VAL A 48 5.14 14.48 -29.02
C VAL A 48 3.94 13.59 -29.30
N ALA A 49 4.15 12.29 -29.45
CA ALA A 49 3.10 11.35 -29.84
C ALA A 49 1.95 11.28 -28.81
N ALA A 50 2.27 11.38 -27.52
CA ALA A 50 1.28 11.33 -26.44
C ALA A 50 0.29 12.49 -26.51
N ASP A 51 0.73 13.67 -26.95
CA ASP A 51 -0.06 14.91 -26.99
C ASP A 51 -1.19 14.82 -28.04
N CYS A 52 -1.02 14.03 -29.09
CA CYS A 52 -2.06 13.79 -30.07
C CYS A 52 -3.35 13.26 -29.44
N PHE A 53 -3.22 12.52 -28.35
CA PHE A 53 -4.35 11.91 -27.65
C PHE A 53 -5.01 12.86 -26.61
N ASN A 54 -4.62 14.09 -26.55
CA ASN A 54 -5.38 15.16 -25.93
C ASN A 54 -6.56 15.61 -26.84
N TYR A 55 -6.44 15.35 -28.14
CA TYR A 55 -7.42 15.71 -29.19
C TYR A 55 -8.19 14.52 -29.75
N TYR A 56 -7.67 13.32 -29.60
CA TYR A 56 -8.28 12.08 -30.07
C TYR A 56 -8.39 11.08 -28.92
N ARG A 57 -9.46 10.30 -28.91
CA ARG A 57 -9.58 9.19 -27.94
C ARG A 57 -8.43 8.20 -28.15
N PHE A 58 -7.80 7.78 -27.06
CA PHE A 58 -6.76 6.74 -27.09
C PHE A 58 -7.42 5.37 -27.36
N ASN A 59 -7.38 4.96 -28.63
CA ASN A 59 -8.04 3.75 -29.11
C ASN A 59 -7.23 3.15 -30.27
N SER A 60 -7.04 1.83 -30.24
CA SER A 60 -6.31 1.05 -31.26
C SER A 60 -6.96 1.05 -32.63
N GLU A 61 -8.21 1.43 -32.75
CA GLU A 61 -8.90 1.59 -34.05
C GLU A 61 -8.42 2.82 -34.81
N ASN A 62 -7.95 3.84 -34.11
CA ASN A 62 -7.40 5.04 -34.73
C ASN A 62 -6.10 4.74 -35.48
N LYS A 63 -5.92 5.44 -36.59
CA LYS A 63 -4.67 5.43 -37.35
C LYS A 63 -3.70 6.47 -36.76
N VAL A 64 -2.48 6.08 -36.51
CA VAL A 64 -1.42 6.97 -36.04
C VAL A 64 -0.30 6.97 -37.06
N ALA A 65 0.19 8.14 -37.42
CA ALA A 65 1.26 8.24 -38.39
C ALA A 65 2.40 9.16 -37.92
N GLU A 66 3.59 8.82 -38.37
CA GLU A 66 4.75 9.70 -38.35
C GLU A 66 4.61 10.72 -39.50
N VAL A 67 4.76 12.00 -39.18
CA VAL A 67 4.59 13.09 -40.13
C VAL A 67 5.79 14.06 -40.16
N ILE A 68 5.98 14.72 -41.27
CA ILE A 68 6.96 15.77 -41.45
C ILE A 68 6.27 17.02 -42.04
N ALA A 69 6.32 18.12 -41.27
CA ALA A 69 5.95 19.42 -41.77
C ALA A 69 7.16 19.99 -42.52
N TYR A 70 6.94 20.28 -43.82
CA TYR A 70 8.00 20.81 -44.71
C TYR A 70 7.71 22.22 -45.21
N GLY A 71 6.60 22.82 -44.84
CA GLY A 71 6.23 24.21 -45.05
C GLY A 71 6.41 25.09 -43.82
N GLU A 72 5.58 26.12 -43.71
CA GLU A 72 5.46 26.96 -42.52
C GLU A 72 4.87 26.16 -41.36
N VAL A 73 5.34 26.42 -40.15
CA VAL A 73 4.86 25.74 -38.93
C VAL A 73 4.56 26.77 -37.86
N LEU A 74 3.31 26.73 -37.37
CA LEU A 74 2.87 27.49 -36.20
C LEU A 74 2.62 26.50 -35.05
N THR A 75 3.17 26.79 -33.86
CA THR A 75 3.04 25.95 -32.68
C THR A 75 2.49 26.76 -31.52
N GLU A 76 1.48 26.21 -30.86
CA GLU A 76 0.89 26.73 -29.62
C GLU A 76 0.66 25.59 -28.64
N GLY A 77 1.34 25.63 -27.48
CA GLY A 77 1.29 24.55 -26.49
C GLY A 77 1.83 23.22 -27.03
N ASP A 78 0.99 22.18 -26.99
CA ASP A 78 1.29 20.82 -27.44
C ASP A 78 0.88 20.55 -28.90
N LYS A 79 0.31 21.53 -29.57
CA LYS A 79 -0.26 21.44 -30.91
C LYS A 79 0.49 22.30 -31.92
N SER A 80 0.74 21.73 -33.08
CA SER A 80 1.32 22.46 -34.23
C SER A 80 0.40 22.35 -35.43
N CYS A 81 0.47 23.33 -36.34
CA CYS A 81 -0.15 23.24 -37.66
C CYS A 81 0.83 23.66 -38.74
N THR A 82 0.59 23.19 -39.97
CA THR A 82 1.42 23.49 -41.15
C THR A 82 0.56 23.57 -42.41
N ASP A 83 1.05 24.34 -43.36
CA ASP A 83 0.51 24.40 -44.74
C ASP A 83 0.95 23.20 -45.59
N LYS A 84 2.08 22.53 -45.26
CA LYS A 84 2.63 21.40 -46.00
C LYS A 84 3.05 20.26 -45.10
N LEU A 85 2.33 19.12 -45.24
CA LEU A 85 2.50 17.95 -44.43
C LEU A 85 2.75 16.69 -45.26
N GLU A 86 3.81 15.97 -44.93
CA GLU A 86 4.04 14.61 -45.44
C GLU A 86 3.68 13.59 -44.36
N ILE A 87 2.82 12.64 -44.70
CA ILE A 87 2.56 11.43 -43.91
C ILE A 87 3.57 10.39 -44.40
N VAL A 88 4.49 10.01 -43.50
CA VAL A 88 5.65 9.16 -43.84
C VAL A 88 5.27 7.70 -43.81
N ARG A 89 4.68 7.28 -42.69
CA ARG A 89 4.26 5.89 -42.46
C ARG A 89 3.17 5.81 -41.37
N GLU A 90 2.38 4.77 -41.46
CA GLU A 90 1.54 4.35 -40.32
C GLU A 90 2.42 3.76 -39.21
N ILE A 91 2.11 4.08 -37.98
CA ILE A 91 2.74 3.52 -36.78
C ILE A 91 1.84 2.41 -36.25
N PRO A 92 2.27 1.16 -36.22
CA PRO A 92 1.52 0.06 -35.62
C PRO A 92 1.22 0.32 -34.14
N TRP A 93 0.08 -0.16 -33.65
CA TRP A 93 -0.37 0.15 -32.28
C TRP A 93 0.61 -0.26 -31.18
N ASP A 94 1.32 -1.36 -31.35
CA ASP A 94 2.36 -1.81 -30.42
C ASP A 94 3.56 -0.84 -30.37
N GLU A 95 3.86 -0.16 -31.49
CA GLU A 95 4.85 0.91 -31.54
C GLU A 95 4.28 2.20 -30.92
N VAL A 96 3.00 2.52 -31.13
CA VAL A 96 2.33 3.64 -30.47
C VAL A 96 2.45 3.50 -28.96
N LEU A 97 2.15 2.32 -28.41
CA LEU A 97 2.30 2.05 -26.98
C LEU A 97 3.72 2.29 -26.45
N ARG A 98 4.74 2.06 -27.27
CA ARG A 98 6.14 2.30 -26.89
C ARG A 98 6.52 3.78 -26.92
N ILE A 99 6.01 4.56 -27.89
CA ILE A 99 6.38 5.97 -28.02
C ILE A 99 5.57 6.92 -27.13
N VAL A 100 4.38 6.52 -26.67
CA VAL A 100 3.56 7.30 -25.75
C VAL A 100 3.85 6.99 -24.26
N ASN A 101 4.74 6.04 -23.99
CA ASN A 101 5.14 5.62 -22.65
C ASN A 101 6.65 5.64 -22.50
N LEU A 102 7.13 6.00 -21.30
CA LEU A 102 8.54 5.88 -20.94
C LEU A 102 8.91 4.51 -20.36
N GLY A 103 7.94 3.61 -20.27
CA GLY A 103 8.10 2.25 -19.72
C GLY A 103 7.79 1.15 -20.72
N LYS A 104 8.21 -0.08 -20.38
CA LYS A 104 7.99 -1.27 -21.21
C LYS A 104 6.72 -2.02 -20.78
N ASN A 105 6.05 -2.65 -21.75
CA ASN A 105 4.86 -3.48 -21.53
C ASN A 105 3.71 -2.73 -20.83
N CYS A 106 3.52 -1.47 -21.17
CA CYS A 106 2.41 -0.67 -20.69
C CYS A 106 1.23 -0.75 -21.68
N THR A 107 0.02 -0.79 -21.15
CA THR A 107 -1.21 -0.57 -21.90
C THR A 107 -1.83 0.74 -21.44
N GLY A 108 -2.19 1.62 -22.35
CA GLY A 108 -2.56 3.01 -22.03
C GLY A 108 -1.43 3.97 -22.42
N ARG A 109 -1.52 5.21 -21.97
CA ARG A 109 -0.59 6.29 -22.35
C ARG A 109 0.03 7.01 -21.16
N CYS A 110 1.12 7.73 -21.42
CA CYS A 110 1.78 8.59 -20.44
C CYS A 110 2.21 7.86 -19.16
N ASN A 111 2.61 6.61 -19.29
CA ASN A 111 3.14 5.84 -18.18
C ASN A 111 4.66 6.00 -18.08
N THR A 112 5.16 6.22 -16.87
CA THR A 112 6.57 6.17 -16.53
C THR A 112 6.82 4.94 -15.67
N GLY A 113 7.70 4.04 -16.14
CA GLY A 113 7.92 2.72 -15.52
C GLY A 113 7.22 1.59 -16.27
N ASN A 114 7.39 0.37 -15.80
CA ASN A 114 7.07 -0.82 -16.57
C ASN A 114 5.78 -1.51 -16.12
N ARG A 115 5.11 -2.20 -17.06
CA ARG A 115 3.97 -3.07 -16.79
C ARG A 115 2.80 -2.35 -16.12
N ASN A 116 2.52 -1.14 -16.56
CA ASN A 116 1.35 -0.39 -16.11
C ASN A 116 0.17 -0.64 -17.04
N THR A 117 -1.02 -0.77 -16.47
CA THR A 117 -2.29 -0.87 -17.20
C THR A 117 -3.14 0.35 -16.87
N GLY A 118 -3.54 1.12 -17.89
CA GLY A 118 -4.21 2.41 -17.74
C GLY A 118 -3.27 3.58 -18.00
N ASP A 119 -3.74 4.79 -17.74
CA ASP A 119 -3.06 6.04 -18.12
C ASP A 119 -2.40 6.75 -16.95
N TRP A 120 -1.34 7.50 -17.25
CA TRP A 120 -0.71 8.42 -16.30
C TRP A 120 -0.19 7.77 -15.02
N ASN A 121 0.37 6.57 -15.10
CA ASN A 121 0.98 5.92 -13.96
C ASN A 121 2.48 6.19 -13.89
N THR A 122 2.99 6.45 -12.69
CA THR A 122 4.42 6.55 -12.39
C THR A 122 4.84 5.42 -11.47
N GLY A 123 5.85 4.65 -11.86
CA GLY A 123 6.29 3.44 -11.19
C GLY A 123 5.86 2.18 -11.93
N ASN A 124 5.91 1.01 -11.30
CA ASN A 124 5.75 -0.26 -11.98
C ASN A 124 4.53 -1.04 -11.49
N TRP A 125 3.94 -1.85 -12.38
CA TRP A 125 2.89 -2.79 -12.03
C TRP A 125 1.60 -2.12 -11.50
N ASN A 126 1.27 -0.93 -11.96
CA ASN A 126 0.03 -0.28 -11.59
C ASN A 126 -1.10 -0.68 -12.54
N THR A 127 -2.30 -0.85 -11.99
CA THR A 127 -3.54 -1.05 -12.74
C THR A 127 -4.54 0.04 -12.39
N GLY A 128 -5.02 0.76 -13.40
CA GLY A 128 -5.85 1.96 -13.27
C GLY A 128 -5.09 3.21 -13.67
N ASN A 129 -5.60 4.38 -13.32
CA ASN A 129 -5.07 5.64 -13.80
C ASN A 129 -4.53 6.52 -12.66
N TRP A 130 -3.54 7.34 -12.99
CA TRP A 130 -3.00 8.35 -12.07
C TRP A 130 -2.39 7.78 -10.80
N ASN A 131 -1.76 6.62 -10.86
CA ASN A 131 -1.06 6.04 -9.71
C ASN A 131 0.40 6.47 -9.69
N THR A 132 0.91 6.79 -8.50
CA THR A 132 2.32 7.06 -8.25
C THR A 132 2.86 6.04 -7.24
N GLY A 133 3.92 5.32 -7.60
CA GLY A 133 4.47 4.20 -6.84
C GLY A 133 4.24 2.86 -7.54
N ASN A 134 4.37 1.77 -6.83
CA ASN A 134 4.36 0.44 -7.45
C ASN A 134 3.21 -0.44 -6.95
N ARG A 135 2.70 -1.30 -7.84
CA ARG A 135 1.72 -2.33 -7.50
C ARG A 135 0.42 -1.77 -6.94
N ASN A 136 -0.04 -0.64 -7.44
CA ASN A 136 -1.34 -0.09 -7.08
C ASN A 136 -2.43 -0.61 -8.01
N THR A 137 -3.60 -0.91 -7.45
CA THR A 137 -4.81 -1.27 -8.19
C THR A 137 -5.91 -0.27 -7.88
N GLY A 138 -6.47 0.36 -8.90
CA GLY A 138 -7.43 1.46 -8.78
C GLY A 138 -6.83 2.77 -9.26
N ASN A 139 -7.45 3.90 -8.91
CA ASN A 139 -7.06 5.20 -9.46
C ASN A 139 -6.59 6.18 -8.39
N ARG A 140 -5.64 7.03 -8.77
CA ARG A 140 -5.16 8.15 -7.94
C ARG A 140 -4.55 7.70 -6.61
N ASN A 141 -3.82 6.60 -6.62
CA ASN A 141 -3.08 6.16 -5.44
C ASN A 141 -1.66 6.73 -5.46
N THR A 142 -1.17 7.14 -4.30
CA THR A 142 0.21 7.54 -4.08
C THR A 142 0.83 6.65 -3.01
N GLY A 143 1.94 6.01 -3.34
CA GLY A 143 2.58 4.98 -2.52
C GLY A 143 2.50 3.60 -3.18
N ASN A 144 2.73 2.54 -2.44
CA ASN A 144 2.86 1.21 -3.00
C ASN A 144 1.80 0.25 -2.46
N ARG A 145 1.41 -0.72 -3.31
CA ARG A 145 0.54 -1.83 -2.91
C ARG A 145 -0.82 -1.39 -2.37
N ASN A 146 -1.37 -0.32 -2.91
CA ASN A 146 -2.72 0.11 -2.58
C ASN A 146 -3.74 -0.56 -3.49
N THR A 147 -4.88 -0.96 -2.91
CA THR A 147 -6.06 -1.45 -3.62
C THR A 147 -7.25 -0.55 -3.33
N GLY A 148 -7.86 0.02 -4.36
CA GLY A 148 -8.92 1.02 -4.26
C GLY A 148 -8.47 2.37 -4.82
N ASN A 149 -9.17 3.44 -4.47
CA ASN A 149 -8.94 4.74 -5.09
C ASN A 149 -8.57 5.82 -4.08
N ARG A 150 -7.70 6.75 -4.51
CA ARG A 150 -7.34 7.94 -3.74
C ARG A 150 -6.67 7.63 -2.40
N ASN A 151 -5.87 6.58 -2.35
CA ASN A 151 -5.09 6.26 -1.18
C ASN A 151 -3.73 6.98 -1.23
N THR A 152 -3.25 7.42 -0.07
CA THR A 152 -1.93 7.98 0.13
C THR A 152 -1.22 7.21 1.23
N GLY A 153 -0.05 6.66 0.96
CA GLY A 153 0.69 5.74 1.80
C GLY A 153 0.73 4.34 1.22
N ASP A 154 1.20 3.38 1.96
CA ASP A 154 1.45 2.03 1.49
C ASP A 154 0.44 1.01 2.06
N TRP A 155 0.14 -0.05 1.31
CA TRP A 155 -0.65 -1.18 1.77
C TRP A 155 -2.10 -0.86 2.19
N ASN A 156 -2.72 0.14 1.61
CA ASN A 156 -4.11 0.44 1.91
C ASN A 156 -5.07 -0.40 1.04
N THR A 157 -6.15 -0.86 1.65
CA THR A 157 -7.28 -1.52 0.97
C THR A 157 -8.57 -0.73 1.23
N GLY A 158 -9.24 -0.30 0.18
CA GLY A 158 -10.40 0.58 0.23
C GLY A 158 -10.08 1.96 -0.33
N ASP A 159 -10.94 2.93 -0.10
CA ASP A 159 -10.86 4.24 -0.74
C ASP A 159 -10.54 5.38 0.24
N ARG A 160 -9.78 6.37 -0.23
CA ARG A 160 -9.52 7.62 0.49
C ARG A 160 -8.81 7.44 1.83
N ASN A 161 -7.92 6.48 1.93
CA ASN A 161 -7.09 6.30 3.11
C ASN A 161 -5.83 7.15 3.02
N THR A 162 -5.39 7.69 4.16
CA THR A 162 -4.13 8.41 4.33
C THR A 162 -3.35 7.77 5.46
N GLY A 163 -2.12 7.36 5.21
CA GLY A 163 -1.28 6.56 6.10
C GLY A 163 -1.16 5.13 5.59
N ASP A 164 -0.58 4.24 6.36
CA ASP A 164 -0.22 2.91 5.92
C ASP A 164 -1.10 1.82 6.53
N CYS A 165 -1.24 0.71 5.80
CA CYS A 165 -1.88 -0.50 6.31
C CYS A 165 -3.34 -0.32 6.74
N ASN A 166 -4.10 0.56 6.11
CA ASN A 166 -5.52 0.73 6.43
C ASN A 166 -6.40 -0.21 5.61
N THR A 167 -7.42 -0.77 6.25
CA THR A 167 -8.49 -1.54 5.60
C THR A 167 -9.83 -0.87 5.85
N GLY A 168 -10.55 -0.53 4.79
CA GLY A 168 -11.79 0.24 4.82
C GLY A 168 -11.61 1.61 4.18
N ASN A 169 -12.51 2.54 4.43
CA ASN A 169 -12.54 3.81 3.72
C ASN A 169 -12.37 5.01 4.63
N ARG A 170 -11.76 6.07 4.10
CA ARG A 170 -11.64 7.37 4.77
C ARG A 170 -10.89 7.31 6.12
N ASN A 171 -9.92 6.44 6.23
CA ASN A 171 -9.08 6.40 7.42
C ASN A 171 -7.91 7.36 7.29
N THR A 172 -7.54 8.00 8.39
CA THR A 172 -6.36 8.85 8.53
C THR A 172 -5.49 8.33 9.67
N GLY A 173 -4.25 8.00 9.39
CA GLY A 173 -3.32 7.32 10.28
C GLY A 173 -3.10 5.87 9.85
N ASP A 174 -2.44 5.08 10.68
CA ASP A 174 -1.93 3.79 10.26
C ASP A 174 -2.68 2.63 10.93
N CYS A 175 -2.74 1.50 10.20
CA CYS A 175 -3.24 0.24 10.73
C CYS A 175 -4.68 0.29 11.23
N ASN A 176 -5.55 1.06 10.59
CA ASN A 176 -6.97 1.08 10.94
C ASN A 176 -7.75 0.03 10.14
N THR A 177 -8.72 -0.59 10.80
CA THR A 177 -9.71 -1.49 10.18
C THR A 177 -11.10 -0.94 10.43
N GLY A 178 -11.86 -0.71 9.37
CA GLY A 178 -13.16 -0.03 9.40
C GLY A 178 -13.10 1.30 8.68
N ASN A 179 -14.06 2.18 8.92
CA ASN A 179 -14.22 3.40 8.15
C ASN A 179 -14.14 4.66 9.02
N CYS A 180 -13.72 5.75 8.41
CA CYS A 180 -13.74 7.08 9.03
C CYS A 180 -12.95 7.18 10.34
N ASN A 181 -11.90 6.40 10.50
CA ASN A 181 -11.05 6.49 11.69
C ASN A 181 -9.97 7.55 11.53
N THR A 182 -9.68 8.27 12.61
CA THR A 182 -8.57 9.21 12.70
C THR A 182 -7.66 8.82 13.86
N GLY A 183 -6.39 8.55 13.57
CA GLY A 183 -5.40 7.99 14.48
C GLY A 183 -5.00 6.58 14.08
N ASN A 184 -4.30 5.88 14.93
CA ASN A 184 -3.65 4.61 14.58
C ASN A 184 -4.25 3.41 15.29
N ARG A 185 -4.29 2.27 14.59
CA ARG A 185 -4.66 0.97 15.17
C ARG A 185 -6.07 0.94 15.75
N ASN A 186 -7.02 1.58 15.07
CA ASN A 186 -8.43 1.49 15.42
C ASN A 186 -9.10 0.34 14.67
N THR A 187 -10.03 -0.34 15.34
CA THR A 187 -10.90 -1.35 14.76
C THR A 187 -12.36 -0.96 15.00
N GLY A 188 -13.14 -0.84 13.94
CA GLY A 188 -14.49 -0.30 13.93
C GLY A 188 -14.57 1.02 13.21
N ASP A 189 -15.67 1.77 13.36
CA ASP A 189 -15.97 2.93 12.58
C ASP A 189 -15.94 4.23 13.39
N CYS A 190 -15.58 5.32 12.73
CA CYS A 190 -15.69 6.68 13.26
C CYS A 190 -14.94 6.95 14.57
N ASN A 191 -13.84 6.27 14.80
CA ASN A 191 -13.01 6.50 15.98
C ASN A 191 -12.03 7.65 15.75
N THR A 192 -11.80 8.42 16.82
CA THR A 192 -10.73 9.41 16.92
C THR A 192 -9.82 9.03 18.07
N GLY A 193 -8.50 9.04 17.84
CA GLY A 193 -7.52 8.54 18.80
C GLY A 193 -6.89 7.23 18.35
N ASN A 194 -6.21 6.54 19.24
CA ASN A 194 -5.42 5.38 18.91
C ASN A 194 -5.89 4.15 19.67
N ARG A 195 -5.79 2.99 19.02
CA ARG A 195 -6.05 1.68 19.65
C ARG A 195 -7.45 1.55 20.23
N ASN A 196 -8.45 2.04 19.51
CA ASN A 196 -9.84 1.83 19.87
C ASN A 196 -10.39 0.56 19.20
N THR A 197 -11.27 -0.14 19.92
CA THR A 197 -12.06 -1.25 19.40
C THR A 197 -13.55 -0.96 19.62
N GLY A 198 -14.33 -0.85 18.55
CA GLY A 198 -15.72 -0.41 18.55
C GLY A 198 -15.87 0.92 17.84
N ASP A 199 -16.96 1.62 18.05
CA ASP A 199 -17.36 2.74 17.20
C ASP A 199 -17.53 4.05 17.95
N TRP A 200 -17.31 5.16 17.23
CA TRP A 200 -17.60 6.51 17.71
C TRP A 200 -16.82 6.93 18.97
N ASN A 201 -15.66 6.34 19.24
CA ASN A 201 -14.82 6.76 20.35
C ASN A 201 -14.03 8.04 20.02
N LYS A 202 -13.88 8.94 20.98
CA LYS A 202 -13.20 10.23 20.82
C LYS A 202 -11.89 10.36 21.60
N SER A 203 -11.49 9.31 22.29
CA SER A 203 -10.20 9.22 22.98
C SER A 203 -9.51 7.90 22.61
N SER A 204 -8.38 7.61 23.25
CA SER A 204 -7.57 6.43 22.91
C SER A 204 -7.80 5.27 23.88
N PHE A 205 -7.46 4.05 23.43
CA PHE A 205 -7.50 2.83 24.24
C PHE A 205 -8.88 2.44 24.75
N ASN A 206 -9.93 2.77 24.00
CA ASN A 206 -11.29 2.42 24.38
C ASN A 206 -11.74 1.10 23.74
N THR A 207 -12.57 0.37 24.49
CA THR A 207 -13.36 -0.76 24.00
C THR A 207 -14.83 -0.42 24.13
N GLY A 208 -15.64 -0.71 23.11
CA GLY A 208 -17.05 -0.32 23.03
C GLY A 208 -17.26 0.98 22.28
N CYS A 209 -18.39 1.65 22.53
CA CYS A 209 -18.83 2.77 21.69
C CYS A 209 -19.10 4.04 22.49
N PHE A 210 -18.94 5.20 21.79
CA PHE A 210 -19.25 6.53 22.33
C PHE A 210 -18.44 6.95 23.57
N ASN A 211 -17.20 6.47 23.71
CA ASN A 211 -16.34 6.87 24.80
C ASN A 211 -15.60 8.17 24.46
N THR A 212 -15.64 9.13 25.35
CA THR A 212 -14.98 10.43 25.21
C THR A 212 -13.70 10.56 26.04
N GLU A 213 -13.52 9.65 27.01
CA GLU A 213 -12.38 9.59 27.91
C GLU A 213 -11.70 8.22 27.82
N GLU A 214 -10.42 8.12 28.21
CA GLU A 214 -9.72 6.85 28.30
C GLU A 214 -10.31 6.01 29.44
N GLN A 215 -10.72 4.80 29.13
CA GLN A 215 -11.38 3.92 30.08
C GLN A 215 -10.40 3.29 31.08
N LYS A 216 -10.87 3.09 32.29
CA LYS A 216 -10.20 2.25 33.29
C LYS A 216 -10.33 0.79 32.88
N ILE A 217 -9.27 0.01 33.06
CA ILE A 217 -9.21 -1.38 32.67
C ILE A 217 -9.65 -2.31 33.80
N MET A 218 -10.15 -3.48 33.41
CA MET A 218 -10.35 -4.62 34.33
C MET A 218 -9.00 -5.31 34.57
N LEU A 219 -8.66 -5.56 35.81
CA LEU A 219 -7.52 -6.37 36.22
C LEU A 219 -8.01 -7.46 37.18
N PHE A 220 -7.59 -8.69 36.93
CA PHE A 220 -7.99 -9.86 37.71
C PHE A 220 -9.53 -9.97 37.89
N ASN A 221 -10.26 -9.76 36.76
CA ASN A 221 -11.73 -9.80 36.70
C ASN A 221 -12.46 -8.74 37.56
N LYS A 222 -11.77 -7.72 38.02
CA LYS A 222 -12.33 -6.63 38.83
C LYS A 222 -11.99 -5.28 38.24
N PRO A 223 -12.86 -4.26 38.40
CA PRO A 223 -12.55 -2.88 38.00
C PRO A 223 -11.30 -2.39 38.72
N SER A 224 -10.47 -1.64 38.01
CA SER A 224 -9.29 -0.99 38.58
C SER A 224 -9.32 0.51 38.29
N ASP A 225 -8.51 1.27 39.03
CA ASP A 225 -8.30 2.69 38.75
C ASP A 225 -7.22 2.96 37.69
N MET A 226 -6.64 1.90 37.14
CA MET A 226 -5.57 1.97 36.16
C MET A 226 -6.16 2.07 34.73
N THR A 227 -5.59 2.95 33.91
CA THR A 227 -5.86 3.01 32.48
C THR A 227 -4.97 2.01 31.72
N TYR A 228 -5.34 1.67 30.47
CA TYR A 228 -4.48 0.82 29.63
C TYR A 228 -3.10 1.45 29.36
N ARG A 229 -3.03 2.76 29.26
CA ARG A 229 -1.75 3.48 29.09
C ARG A 229 -0.85 3.34 30.31
N GLU A 230 -1.41 3.45 31.52
CA GLU A 230 -0.65 3.24 32.76
C GLU A 230 -0.17 1.79 32.86
N TRP A 231 -1.01 0.83 32.51
CA TRP A 231 -0.59 -0.58 32.43
C TRP A 231 0.55 -0.78 31.43
N MET A 232 0.46 -0.20 30.23
CA MET A 232 1.48 -0.32 29.19
C MET A 232 2.87 0.21 29.63
N ASN A 233 2.89 1.16 30.54
CA ASN A 233 4.11 1.80 31.06
C ASN A 233 4.50 1.30 32.45
N SER A 234 3.81 0.31 33.00
CA SER A 234 4.08 -0.21 34.35
C SER A 234 5.32 -1.10 34.40
N ASP A 235 6.03 -1.03 35.53
CA ASP A 235 7.16 -1.92 35.80
C ASP A 235 6.73 -3.40 35.83
N ALA A 236 5.53 -3.67 36.32
CA ALA A 236 4.98 -5.03 36.36
C ALA A 236 4.88 -5.62 34.94
N ARG A 237 4.31 -4.88 34.00
CA ARG A 237 4.23 -5.30 32.59
C ARG A 237 5.64 -5.44 31.97
N TYR A 238 6.54 -4.56 32.28
CA TYR A 238 7.93 -4.67 31.81
C TYR A 238 8.57 -5.98 32.28
N LEU A 239 8.41 -6.35 33.53
CA LEU A 239 8.90 -7.60 34.08
C LEU A 239 8.24 -8.83 33.42
N LEU A 240 6.90 -8.84 33.32
CA LEU A 240 6.15 -9.93 32.73
C LEU A 240 6.49 -10.20 31.26
N ASN A 241 6.81 -9.16 30.50
CA ASN A 241 7.27 -9.31 29.10
C ASN A 241 8.65 -9.97 28.97
N ARG A 242 9.35 -10.20 30.06
CA ARG A 242 10.67 -10.87 30.09
C ARG A 242 10.60 -12.34 30.49
N ILE A 243 9.41 -12.87 30.69
CA ILE A 243 9.21 -14.31 30.89
C ILE A 243 9.78 -15.03 29.66
N PRO A 244 10.78 -15.91 29.81
CA PRO A 244 11.37 -16.63 28.69
C PRO A 244 10.36 -17.66 28.16
N LYS A 245 10.35 -17.84 26.86
CA LYS A 245 9.45 -18.82 26.22
C LYS A 245 10.15 -20.11 25.81
N ASN A 246 11.48 -20.06 25.72
CA ASN A 246 12.30 -21.20 25.32
C ASN A 246 13.54 -21.23 26.23
N VAL A 247 13.54 -22.12 27.17
CA VAL A 247 14.69 -22.44 28.04
C VAL A 247 15.09 -23.88 27.76
N VAL A 248 16.38 -24.12 27.66
CA VAL A 248 16.95 -25.46 27.54
C VAL A 248 17.75 -25.71 28.83
N GLU A 249 17.42 -26.77 29.53
CA GLU A 249 18.06 -27.21 30.74
C GLU A 249 18.90 -28.46 30.44
N LEU A 250 20.11 -28.51 30.99
CA LEU A 250 20.93 -29.73 30.98
C LEU A 250 20.50 -30.63 32.14
N VAL A 251 19.89 -31.76 31.82
CA VAL A 251 19.61 -32.80 32.79
C VAL A 251 20.80 -33.73 32.84
N TYR A 252 21.50 -33.75 33.99
CA TYR A 252 22.65 -34.63 34.17
C TYR A 252 22.24 -36.09 34.28
N GLU A 253 23.17 -36.99 33.94
CA GLU A 253 22.95 -38.44 33.93
C GLU A 253 22.39 -38.96 35.27
N GLU A 254 22.84 -38.39 36.38
CA GLU A 254 22.43 -38.78 37.76
C GLU A 254 20.96 -38.39 38.08
N ASP A 255 20.43 -37.38 37.38
CA ASP A 255 19.08 -36.86 37.55
C ASP A 255 18.10 -37.41 36.50
N MET A 256 18.57 -38.22 35.53
CA MET A 256 17.74 -38.79 34.45
C MET A 256 16.93 -40.01 34.92
N THR A 257 15.65 -40.02 34.56
CA THR A 257 14.82 -41.21 34.68
C THR A 257 15.21 -42.31 33.69
N ASP A 258 14.79 -43.53 33.91
CA ASP A 258 15.05 -44.68 33.00
C ASP A 258 14.43 -44.44 31.61
N GLU A 259 13.25 -43.76 31.52
CA GLU A 259 12.58 -43.40 30.29
C GLU A 259 13.39 -42.33 29.52
N GLU A 260 13.93 -41.34 30.24
CA GLU A 260 14.77 -40.29 29.61
C GLU A 260 16.10 -40.85 29.13
N LYS A 261 16.71 -41.80 29.82
CA LYS A 261 17.93 -42.53 29.40
C LYS A 261 17.66 -43.35 28.13
N LEU A 262 16.50 -43.97 28.04
CA LEU A 262 16.11 -44.73 26.85
C LEU A 262 15.87 -43.83 25.65
N ALA A 263 15.27 -42.64 25.86
CA ALA A 263 14.99 -41.69 24.84
C ALA A 263 16.23 -40.92 24.33
N ASN A 264 17.27 -40.85 25.16
CA ASN A 264 18.53 -40.12 24.87
C ASN A 264 19.74 -41.04 24.99
N PRO A 265 19.94 -42.03 24.16
CA PRO A 265 20.94 -43.13 24.35
C PRO A 265 22.39 -42.67 24.35
N THR A 266 22.66 -41.41 24.02
CA THR A 266 24.02 -40.80 24.07
C THR A 266 24.36 -40.19 25.43
N TYR A 267 23.46 -40.26 26.42
CA TYR A 267 23.60 -39.58 27.71
C TYR A 267 24.92 -39.93 28.45
N GLU A 268 25.37 -41.18 28.38
CA GLU A 268 26.66 -41.59 28.98
C GLU A 268 27.88 -40.86 28.43
N THR A 269 27.82 -40.53 27.12
CA THR A 269 28.90 -39.84 26.43
C THR A 269 28.87 -38.32 26.63
N THR A 270 27.65 -37.75 26.75
CA THR A 270 27.41 -36.32 26.88
C THR A 270 27.27 -35.88 28.34
N GLY A 271 27.22 -36.81 29.29
CA GLY A 271 26.96 -36.56 30.72
C GLY A 271 25.54 -36.11 31.05
N GLY A 272 24.59 -36.38 30.12
CA GLY A 272 23.22 -35.98 30.23
C GLY A 272 22.58 -35.60 28.91
N TYR A 273 21.41 -34.96 28.91
CA TYR A 273 20.73 -34.47 27.72
C TYR A 273 20.15 -33.06 27.91
N LEU A 274 19.86 -32.39 26.82
CA LEU A 274 19.24 -31.06 26.83
C LEU A 274 17.71 -31.21 26.77
N LYS A 275 17.05 -30.87 27.89
CA LYS A 275 15.60 -30.81 27.98
C LYS A 275 15.11 -29.44 27.56
N VAL A 276 14.21 -29.38 26.58
CA VAL A 276 13.49 -28.15 26.25
C VAL A 276 12.32 -28.02 27.20
N LEU A 277 12.32 -26.97 28.01
CA LEU A 277 11.24 -26.70 28.97
C LEU A 277 10.01 -26.15 28.23
N ASP A 278 8.82 -26.51 28.72
CA ASP A 278 7.58 -25.91 28.23
C ASP A 278 7.39 -24.47 28.75
N GLU A 279 6.39 -23.73 28.22
CA GLU A 279 6.19 -22.33 28.60
C GLU A 279 5.90 -22.13 30.08
N SER A 280 5.23 -23.11 30.76
CA SER A 280 4.91 -23.04 32.19
C SER A 280 6.13 -23.31 33.06
N GLU A 281 6.95 -24.30 32.69
CA GLU A 281 8.23 -24.59 33.34
C GLU A 281 9.18 -23.42 33.22
N CYS A 282 9.30 -22.82 32.03
CA CYS A 282 10.09 -21.60 31.79
C CYS A 282 9.63 -20.43 32.66
N GLY A 283 8.31 -20.24 32.76
CA GLY A 283 7.68 -19.21 33.58
C GLY A 283 7.96 -19.39 35.06
N GLN A 284 7.84 -20.62 35.57
CA GLN A 284 8.10 -20.93 36.98
C GLN A 284 9.57 -20.74 37.35
N LEU A 285 10.49 -21.24 36.52
CA LEU A 285 11.93 -21.06 36.73
C LEU A 285 12.31 -19.56 36.78
N TRP A 286 11.75 -18.76 35.86
CA TRP A 286 11.94 -17.31 35.86
C TRP A 286 11.39 -16.66 37.14
N TRP A 287 10.18 -17.03 37.58
CA TRP A 287 9.58 -16.50 38.79
C TRP A 287 10.41 -16.83 40.05
N ASP A 288 10.84 -18.08 40.19
CA ASP A 288 11.59 -18.52 41.33
C ASP A 288 12.96 -17.82 41.44
N GLY A 289 13.58 -17.50 40.28
CA GLY A 289 14.82 -16.74 40.17
C GLY A 289 14.66 -15.22 40.35
N LEU A 290 13.44 -14.67 40.41
CA LEU A 290 13.23 -13.23 40.58
C LEU A 290 13.58 -12.80 42.03
N PRO A 291 14.29 -11.63 42.20
CA PRO A 291 14.41 -10.98 43.49
C PRO A 291 13.08 -10.59 44.10
N ASP A 292 12.93 -10.66 45.41
CA ASP A 292 11.68 -10.31 46.12
C ASP A 292 11.14 -8.92 45.75
N ARG A 293 12.02 -7.94 45.54
CA ARG A 293 11.62 -6.61 45.06
C ARG A 293 10.83 -6.69 43.76
N GLN A 294 11.24 -7.53 42.83
CA GLN A 294 10.54 -7.66 41.53
C GLN A 294 9.26 -8.47 41.67
N LYS A 295 9.26 -9.53 42.49
CA LYS A 295 8.04 -10.26 42.85
C LYS A 295 7.00 -9.33 43.46
N ASN A 296 7.42 -8.44 44.36
CA ASN A 296 6.52 -7.46 44.98
C ASN A 296 5.95 -6.44 44.01
N ILE A 297 6.68 -6.01 42.97
CA ILE A 297 6.14 -5.17 41.91
C ILE A 297 4.98 -5.87 41.18
N ILE A 298 5.09 -7.15 40.89
CA ILE A 298 4.04 -7.92 40.24
C ILE A 298 2.86 -8.16 41.19
N LYS A 299 3.13 -8.51 42.46
CA LYS A 299 2.08 -8.69 43.50
C LYS A 299 1.34 -7.38 43.81
N ALA A 300 1.95 -6.22 43.53
CA ALA A 300 1.34 -4.89 43.72
C ALA A 300 0.42 -4.46 42.56
N ILE A 301 0.24 -5.26 41.52
CA ILE A 301 -0.75 -4.99 40.47
C ILE A 301 -2.13 -4.87 41.13
N PRO A 302 -2.92 -3.83 40.81
CA PRO A 302 -4.24 -3.69 41.39
C PRO A 302 -5.10 -4.95 41.25
N ASN A 303 -5.79 -5.34 42.34
CA ASN A 303 -6.61 -6.57 42.44
C ASN A 303 -5.83 -7.88 42.25
N PHE A 304 -4.51 -7.92 42.43
CA PHE A 304 -3.72 -9.11 42.22
C PHE A 304 -4.37 -10.33 42.89
N ASP A 305 -4.50 -11.42 42.14
CA ASP A 305 -5.04 -12.69 42.57
C ASP A 305 -4.11 -13.79 42.05
N ALA A 306 -3.49 -14.53 42.97
CA ALA A 306 -2.51 -15.57 42.67
C ALA A 306 -3.09 -16.71 41.80
N ASN A 307 -4.35 -17.09 42.05
CA ASN A 307 -5.00 -18.15 41.27
C ASN A 307 -5.27 -17.73 39.82
N ILE A 308 -5.77 -16.48 39.63
CA ILE A 308 -5.97 -15.93 38.27
C ILE A 308 -4.63 -15.72 37.58
N PHE A 309 -3.61 -15.26 38.30
CA PHE A 309 -2.27 -15.12 37.79
C PHE A 309 -1.72 -16.45 37.28
N GLN A 310 -1.84 -17.50 38.06
CA GLN A 310 -1.44 -18.86 37.67
C GLN A 310 -2.23 -19.36 36.45
N GLN A 311 -3.54 -19.13 36.38
CA GLN A 311 -4.34 -19.52 35.21
C GLN A 311 -3.89 -18.79 33.92
N CYS A 312 -3.44 -17.54 34.01
CA CYS A 312 -3.02 -16.76 32.87
C CYS A 312 -1.58 -16.98 32.43
N THR A 313 -0.69 -17.37 33.37
CA THR A 313 0.77 -17.42 33.14
C THR A 313 1.38 -18.79 33.31
N GLY A 314 0.66 -19.73 33.93
CA GLY A 314 1.21 -21.02 34.38
C GLY A 314 2.07 -20.93 35.66
N ILE A 315 2.33 -19.72 36.19
CA ILE A 315 3.23 -19.49 37.31
C ILE A 315 2.51 -19.58 38.64
N GLU A 316 2.98 -20.47 39.50
CA GLU A 316 2.50 -20.59 40.88
C GLU A 316 3.20 -19.56 41.77
N VAL A 317 2.42 -18.71 42.41
CA VAL A 317 2.93 -17.70 43.35
C VAL A 317 2.86 -18.27 44.76
N ARG A 318 3.98 -18.76 45.23
CA ARG A 318 4.16 -19.25 46.60
C ARG A 318 4.56 -18.12 47.54
#